data_6554410b1a87e4bf3030aa8425081cd0
#
_entry.id   6554410b1a87e4bf3030aa8425081cd0
#
_cell.length_a   1.000
_cell.length_b   1.000
_cell.length_c   1.000
_cell.angle_alpha   90.00
_cell.angle_beta   90.00
_cell.angle_gamma   90.00
#
_symmetry.space_group_name_H-M   'P 1'
#
loop_
_entity.id
_entity.type
_entity.pdbx_description
1 polymer ?
#
loop_
_entity_poly.entity_id
_entity_poly.type
_entity_poly.pdbx_seq_one_letter_code
_entity_poly.pdbx_strand_id
1 'polypeptide(L)'
;MGATLTLRSGTHTIAAYSVGWRGEEVNQVKFGVFLPSFIQGEPQDQHARRLRDFARHAEELGFDSLWITDHIVTAHRFYSVSWLDSLMTLSHVAAITERVRLGTSILILPVRTPAILAKEIATLEYLSANRYIYGIGTGWYGPEFEACGVHKPERGARTDEVLAATMELFAGPDVHFNGRYYQLDGVTVEPHLDPLPPVWVAGGSQLPHEQSPERPEMHPNVLRRIVESDGWIARTTAPPELIASDLELVLEARREAGVTKPFTIAQENFVWIEEGGNREAVIAEQQRRFGAVVSAERPWDYLTSVYITGTVDDIQRQIQERVDMGIEYMMLHTLTPDLEQLDLFAKHIVEPFANAVATR
;
A
#
# COMPACT_ATOMS: atom_id res chain seq x y z
N MET A 1 -11.91 -28.79 -2.24
CA MET A 1 -12.84 -28.76 -1.10
C MET A 1 -12.45 -27.56 -0.27
N GLY A 2 -13.21 -26.47 -0.37
CA GLY A 2 -12.91 -25.23 0.34
C GLY A 2 -13.26 -25.36 1.81
N ALA A 3 -12.31 -25.08 2.69
CA ALA A 3 -12.57 -24.96 4.12
C ALA A 3 -13.14 -23.56 4.39
N THR A 4 -14.37 -23.51 4.89
CA THR A 4 -15.02 -22.27 5.33
C THR A 4 -14.58 -22.00 6.77
N LEU A 5 -13.75 -20.98 6.96
CA LEU A 5 -13.39 -20.52 8.30
C LEU A 5 -14.45 -19.52 8.77
N THR A 6 -15.25 -19.92 9.75
CA THR A 6 -16.26 -19.05 10.33
C THR A 6 -15.70 -18.44 11.62
N LEU A 7 -15.20 -17.23 11.55
CA LEU A 7 -14.80 -16.48 12.75
C LEU A 7 -15.98 -15.61 13.21
N ARG A 8 -16.54 -15.96 14.37
CA ARG A 8 -17.59 -15.19 15.01
C ARG A 8 -16.98 -14.10 15.90
N SER A 9 -17.03 -12.86 15.43
CA SER A 9 -16.99 -11.72 16.33
C SER A 9 -18.20 -10.86 16.01
N GLY A 10 -19.24 -10.93 16.86
CA GLY A 10 -20.39 -10.04 16.83
C GLY A 10 -21.10 -9.91 15.48
N THR A 11 -21.86 -10.91 15.06
CA THR A 11 -22.94 -10.91 14.06
C THR A 11 -22.59 -10.95 12.56
N HIS A 12 -21.37 -10.78 12.09
CA HIS A 12 -21.06 -10.89 10.66
C HIS A 12 -20.08 -12.03 10.39
N THR A 13 -20.47 -12.93 9.50
CA THR A 13 -19.61 -13.99 8.93
C THR A 13 -19.04 -13.44 7.64
N ILE A 14 -17.72 -13.19 7.60
CA ILE A 14 -17.04 -12.90 6.33
C ILE A 14 -16.96 -14.24 5.60
N ALA A 15 -17.69 -14.36 4.48
CA ALA A 15 -17.55 -15.51 3.59
C ALA A 15 -16.12 -15.48 3.01
N ALA A 16 -15.46 -16.65 2.99
CA ALA A 16 -14.18 -16.78 2.32
C ALA A 16 -14.42 -16.70 0.80
N TYR A 17 -14.18 -15.53 0.22
CA TYR A 17 -14.21 -15.36 -1.22
C TYR A 17 -12.93 -15.93 -1.83
N SER A 18 -13.06 -16.79 -2.83
CA SER A 18 -11.93 -17.31 -3.57
C SER A 18 -11.45 -16.23 -4.54
N VAL A 19 -10.32 -15.61 -4.23
CA VAL A 19 -9.65 -14.70 -5.15
C VAL A 19 -9.06 -15.53 -6.29
N GLY A 20 -9.44 -15.24 -7.52
CA GLY A 20 -8.98 -15.92 -8.72
C GLY A 20 -7.54 -15.58 -9.13
N TRP A 21 -6.67 -15.37 -8.17
CA TRP A 21 -5.23 -15.18 -8.41
C TRP A 21 -4.59 -16.54 -8.69
N ARG A 22 -4.19 -16.78 -9.93
CA ARG A 22 -3.31 -17.91 -10.22
C ARG A 22 -1.93 -17.54 -9.71
N GLY A 23 -1.62 -17.93 -8.47
CA GLY A 23 -0.30 -17.82 -7.93
C GLY A 23 0.67 -18.64 -8.79
N GLU A 24 1.59 -17.97 -9.45
CA GLU A 24 2.83 -18.60 -9.82
C GLU A 24 3.58 -18.84 -8.50
N GLU A 25 3.92 -20.08 -8.23
CA GLU A 25 4.74 -20.49 -7.08
C GLU A 25 6.21 -20.05 -7.27
N VAL A 26 6.44 -18.79 -7.50
CA VAL A 26 7.80 -18.27 -7.55
C VAL A 26 7.85 -17.06 -6.64
N ASN A 27 8.55 -17.19 -5.53
CA ASN A 27 8.85 -16.10 -4.60
C ASN A 27 9.80 -15.07 -5.21
N GLN A 28 9.68 -14.81 -6.53
CA GLN A 28 10.48 -13.81 -7.22
C GLN A 28 10.09 -12.42 -6.73
N VAL A 29 11.09 -11.64 -6.37
CA VAL A 29 10.87 -10.27 -5.87
C VAL A 29 10.32 -9.39 -6.98
N LYS A 30 9.26 -8.67 -6.69
CA LYS A 30 8.61 -7.73 -7.59
C LYS A 30 8.78 -6.30 -7.09
N PHE A 31 8.84 -5.37 -8.03
CA PHE A 31 9.00 -3.96 -7.74
C PHE A 31 7.85 -3.14 -8.33
N GLY A 32 7.21 -2.36 -7.47
CA GLY A 32 6.30 -1.31 -7.85
C GLY A 32 6.87 0.06 -7.54
N VAL A 33 6.35 1.09 -8.19
CA VAL A 33 6.77 2.46 -7.93
C VAL A 33 5.57 3.35 -7.64
N PHE A 34 5.74 4.32 -6.74
CA PHE A 34 4.70 5.29 -6.42
C PHE A 34 4.59 6.36 -7.49
N LEU A 35 3.37 6.62 -7.92
CA LEU A 35 3.03 7.73 -8.81
C LEU A 35 3.37 9.06 -8.14
N PRO A 36 3.92 10.04 -8.88
CA PRO A 36 4.16 11.39 -8.37
C PRO A 36 2.84 12.17 -8.31
N SER A 37 1.89 11.68 -7.52
CA SER A 37 0.56 12.30 -7.31
C SER A 37 0.60 13.48 -6.34
N PHE A 38 1.76 13.78 -5.77
CA PHE A 38 1.96 14.90 -4.85
C PHE A 38 2.11 16.23 -5.59
N ILE A 39 1.56 17.29 -4.99
CA ILE A 39 1.52 18.65 -5.54
C ILE A 39 2.63 19.47 -4.90
N GLN A 40 3.49 20.07 -5.73
CA GLN A 40 4.61 20.93 -5.32
C GLN A 40 4.51 22.37 -5.89
N GLY A 41 3.30 22.78 -6.30
CA GLY A 41 3.05 24.14 -6.80
C GLY A 41 3.32 24.37 -8.28
N GLU A 42 3.61 23.32 -9.05
CA GLU A 42 3.74 23.38 -10.50
C GLU A 42 2.39 23.67 -11.20
N PRO A 43 2.40 24.19 -12.44
CA PRO A 43 1.19 24.37 -13.23
C PRO A 43 0.46 23.05 -13.47
N GLN A 44 -0.89 23.06 -13.40
CA GLN A 44 -1.74 21.88 -13.52
C GLN A 44 -1.48 21.05 -14.78
N ASP A 45 -1.27 21.70 -15.92
CA ASP A 45 -0.99 21.01 -17.18
C ASP A 45 0.38 20.31 -17.20
N GLN A 46 1.38 20.85 -16.49
CA GLN A 46 2.67 20.19 -16.30
C GLN A 46 2.53 18.98 -15.39
N HIS A 47 1.79 19.10 -14.27
CA HIS A 47 1.53 17.99 -13.37
C HIS A 47 0.85 16.83 -14.09
N ALA A 48 -0.22 17.09 -14.85
CA ALA A 48 -0.93 16.08 -15.61
C ALA A 48 -0.05 15.39 -16.68
N ARG A 49 0.85 16.14 -17.34
CA ARG A 49 1.81 15.56 -18.28
C ARG A 49 2.81 14.65 -17.57
N ARG A 50 3.45 15.15 -16.50
CA ARG A 50 4.42 14.39 -15.70
C ARG A 50 3.83 13.07 -15.19
N LEU A 51 2.61 13.11 -14.66
CA LEU A 51 1.94 11.90 -14.17
C LEU A 51 1.77 10.86 -15.29
N ARG A 52 1.33 11.30 -16.49
CA ARG A 52 1.18 10.39 -17.62
C ARG A 52 2.52 9.83 -18.12
N ASP A 53 3.50 10.70 -18.26
CA ASP A 53 4.81 10.32 -18.77
C ASP A 53 5.49 9.37 -17.79
N PHE A 54 5.40 9.63 -16.49
CA PHE A 54 5.92 8.77 -15.43
C PHE A 54 5.24 7.39 -15.44
N ALA A 55 3.91 7.33 -15.52
CA ALA A 55 3.17 6.07 -15.52
C ALA A 55 3.52 5.18 -16.72
N ARG A 56 3.60 5.76 -17.92
CA ARG A 56 4.00 5.05 -19.14
C ARG A 56 5.43 4.59 -19.08
N HIS A 57 6.34 5.46 -18.66
CA HIS A 57 7.75 5.12 -18.57
C HIS A 57 8.01 4.01 -17.57
N ALA A 58 7.36 4.03 -16.41
CA ALA A 58 7.44 2.94 -15.44
C ALA A 58 6.93 1.60 -16.02
N GLU A 59 5.84 1.62 -16.78
CA GLU A 59 5.33 0.41 -17.47
C GLU A 59 6.31 -0.08 -18.54
N GLU A 60 6.96 0.81 -19.30
CA GLU A 60 7.97 0.48 -20.32
C GLU A 60 9.22 -0.14 -19.70
N LEU A 61 9.66 0.37 -18.54
CA LEU A 61 10.78 -0.16 -17.77
C LEU A 61 10.49 -1.50 -17.07
N GLY A 62 9.24 -1.97 -17.08
CA GLY A 62 8.86 -3.27 -16.54
C GLY A 62 8.59 -3.31 -15.05
N PHE A 63 8.26 -2.18 -14.42
CA PHE A 63 7.73 -2.20 -13.05
C PHE A 63 6.43 -3.02 -13.02
N ASP A 64 6.27 -3.85 -11.97
CA ASP A 64 5.09 -4.70 -11.82
C ASP A 64 3.82 -3.89 -11.51
N SER A 65 3.96 -2.78 -10.81
CA SER A 65 2.82 -1.97 -10.37
C SER A 65 3.12 -0.50 -10.16
N LEU A 66 2.05 0.29 -10.24
CA LEU A 66 2.01 1.71 -9.88
C LEU A 66 1.16 1.89 -8.63
N TRP A 67 1.70 2.58 -7.65
CA TRP A 67 1.08 2.78 -6.34
C TRP A 67 0.73 4.23 -6.09
N ILE A 68 -0.24 4.45 -5.22
CA ILE A 68 -0.64 5.79 -4.81
C ILE A 68 -0.92 5.86 -3.31
N THR A 69 -0.52 6.99 -2.72
CA THR A 69 -0.85 7.35 -1.33
C THR A 69 -2.25 7.97 -1.28
N ASP A 70 -3.02 7.67 -0.24
CA ASP A 70 -4.33 8.25 0.02
C ASP A 70 -4.28 9.19 1.23
N HIS A 71 -4.46 10.48 1.00
CA HIS A 71 -4.64 11.50 2.01
C HIS A 71 -5.75 12.47 1.61
N ILE A 72 -6.74 12.65 2.48
CA ILE A 72 -7.88 13.53 2.21
C ILE A 72 -7.52 15.00 2.48
N VAL A 73 -6.69 15.24 3.50
CA VAL A 73 -6.23 16.58 3.89
C VAL A 73 -4.71 16.63 4.01
N THR A 74 -4.16 17.81 3.88
CA THR A 74 -2.71 18.00 4.01
C THR A 74 -2.24 17.76 5.44
N ALA A 75 -1.17 17.00 5.59
CA ALA A 75 -0.55 16.67 6.87
C ALA A 75 0.82 17.38 7.00
N HIS A 76 0.84 18.71 6.89
CA HIS A 76 2.06 19.54 6.77
C HIS A 76 3.14 19.27 7.82
N ARG A 77 2.77 18.83 9.02
CA ARG A 77 3.75 18.46 10.06
C ARG A 77 4.56 17.22 9.70
N PHE A 78 4.05 16.36 8.81
CA PHE A 78 4.65 15.08 8.46
C PHE A 78 5.14 15.03 7.02
N TYR A 79 4.50 15.79 6.15
CA TYR A 79 4.80 15.85 4.73
C TYR A 79 4.80 17.30 4.24
N SER A 80 5.77 17.65 3.42
CA SER A 80 5.87 18.97 2.79
C SER A 80 4.99 19.11 1.55
N VAL A 81 4.26 18.06 1.20
CA VAL A 81 3.42 17.95 0.00
C VAL A 81 1.99 17.56 0.35
N SER A 82 1.06 17.73 -0.58
CA SER A 82 -0.28 17.14 -0.57
C SER A 82 -0.45 16.23 -1.78
N TRP A 83 -1.46 15.35 -1.75
CA TRP A 83 -1.70 14.37 -2.81
C TRP A 83 -3.01 14.62 -3.53
N LEU A 84 -3.09 14.18 -4.78
CA LEU A 84 -4.35 14.04 -5.51
C LEU A 84 -5.15 12.87 -4.94
N ASP A 85 -6.48 12.87 -5.16
CA ASP A 85 -7.33 11.73 -4.80
C ASP A 85 -6.83 10.43 -5.45
N SER A 86 -6.77 9.37 -4.65
CA SER A 86 -6.15 8.11 -5.04
C SER A 86 -6.91 7.39 -6.14
N LEU A 87 -8.23 7.20 -6.02
CA LEU A 87 -9.01 6.43 -6.99
C LEU A 87 -9.22 7.20 -8.29
N MET A 88 -9.41 8.52 -8.23
CA MET A 88 -9.50 9.37 -9.43
C MET A 88 -8.18 9.36 -10.21
N THR A 89 -7.04 9.42 -9.52
CA THR A 89 -5.73 9.37 -10.16
C THR A 89 -5.46 8.00 -10.77
N LEU A 90 -5.77 6.90 -10.07
CA LEU A 90 -5.63 5.54 -10.61
C LEU A 90 -6.54 5.31 -11.81
N SER A 91 -7.76 5.86 -11.83
CA SER A 91 -8.65 5.79 -12.99
C SER A 91 -8.05 6.50 -14.22
N HIS A 92 -7.40 7.65 -14.00
CA HIS A 92 -6.68 8.34 -15.07
C HIS A 92 -5.50 7.52 -15.59
N VAL A 93 -4.72 6.91 -14.69
CA VAL A 93 -3.57 6.07 -15.03
C VAL A 93 -4.01 4.77 -15.71
N ALA A 94 -5.11 4.16 -15.29
CA ALA A 94 -5.68 2.98 -15.93
C ALA A 94 -5.96 3.18 -17.43
N ALA A 95 -6.39 4.39 -17.81
CA ALA A 95 -6.71 4.73 -19.21
C ALA A 95 -5.49 4.92 -20.11
N ILE A 96 -4.28 5.00 -19.55
CA ILE A 96 -3.05 5.31 -20.30
C ILE A 96 -1.97 4.23 -20.17
N THR A 97 -2.25 3.16 -19.42
CA THR A 97 -1.41 1.98 -19.22
C THR A 97 -2.19 0.71 -19.56
N GLU A 98 -1.51 -0.37 -19.92
CA GLU A 98 -2.15 -1.61 -20.39
C GLU A 98 -1.87 -2.83 -19.52
N ARG A 99 -0.68 -2.92 -18.90
CA ARG A 99 -0.18 -4.13 -18.24
C ARG A 99 0.10 -3.95 -16.75
N VAL A 100 0.68 -2.80 -16.40
CA VAL A 100 1.11 -2.52 -15.03
C VAL A 100 -0.07 -2.56 -14.07
N ARG A 101 0.11 -3.19 -12.92
CA ARG A 101 -0.91 -3.25 -11.87
C ARG A 101 -1.05 -1.89 -11.19
N LEU A 102 -2.18 -1.64 -10.60
CA LEU A 102 -2.52 -0.38 -9.94
C LEU A 102 -2.83 -0.66 -8.48
N GLY A 103 -2.24 0.06 -7.55
CA GLY A 103 -2.44 -0.22 -6.13
C GLY A 103 -2.60 1.04 -5.28
N THR A 104 -3.30 0.90 -4.18
CA THR A 104 -3.32 1.92 -3.11
C THR A 104 -2.46 1.47 -1.93
N SER A 105 -1.56 2.32 -1.45
CA SER A 105 -0.83 2.10 -0.20
C SER A 105 -0.89 3.37 0.64
N ILE A 106 -1.93 3.45 1.40
CA ILE A 106 -3.13 2.61 1.55
C ILE A 106 -4.39 3.44 1.32
N LEU A 107 -5.49 2.81 0.90
CA LEU A 107 -6.79 3.46 0.94
C LEU A 107 -7.31 3.53 2.38
N ILE A 108 -7.67 4.73 2.84
CA ILE A 108 -8.12 4.97 4.22
C ILE A 108 -9.60 4.59 4.33
N LEU A 109 -9.89 3.33 4.66
CA LEU A 109 -11.26 2.79 4.63
C LEU A 109 -12.26 3.50 5.56
N PRO A 110 -11.93 3.82 6.83
CA PRO A 110 -12.93 4.33 7.77
C PRO A 110 -13.55 5.68 7.41
N VAL A 111 -12.94 6.41 6.46
CA VAL A 111 -13.48 7.69 5.96
C VAL A 111 -14.33 7.52 4.69
N ARG A 112 -14.56 6.28 4.24
CA ARG A 112 -15.29 5.94 3.03
C ARG A 112 -16.64 5.29 3.34
N THR A 113 -17.60 5.44 2.41
CA THR A 113 -18.93 4.78 2.50
C THR A 113 -18.94 3.53 1.60
N PRO A 114 -19.38 2.35 2.10
CA PRO A 114 -19.26 1.08 1.37
C PRO A 114 -19.84 1.09 -0.05
N ALA A 115 -21.07 1.58 -0.24
CA ALA A 115 -21.73 1.53 -1.54
C ALA A 115 -21.06 2.45 -2.59
N ILE A 116 -20.58 3.63 -2.18
CA ILE A 116 -19.85 4.54 -3.07
C ILE A 116 -18.50 3.92 -3.41
N LEU A 117 -17.77 3.45 -2.39
CA LEU A 117 -16.46 2.83 -2.58
C LEU A 117 -16.54 1.57 -3.45
N ALA A 118 -17.56 0.72 -3.24
CA ALA A 118 -17.79 -0.45 -4.08
C ALA A 118 -17.98 -0.05 -5.55
N LYS A 119 -18.77 1.00 -5.80
CA LYS A 119 -18.99 1.50 -7.17
C LYS A 119 -17.69 2.04 -7.80
N GLU A 120 -16.91 2.81 -7.05
CA GLU A 120 -15.64 3.38 -7.52
C GLU A 120 -14.63 2.29 -7.87
N ILE A 121 -14.41 1.31 -6.97
CA ILE A 121 -13.47 0.21 -7.18
C ILE A 121 -13.94 -0.72 -8.29
N ALA A 122 -15.23 -1.09 -8.34
CA ALA A 122 -15.76 -1.92 -9.41
C ALA A 122 -15.61 -1.26 -10.78
N THR A 123 -15.76 0.08 -10.83
CA THR A 123 -15.52 0.84 -12.06
C THR A 123 -14.03 0.84 -12.44
N LEU A 124 -13.14 1.04 -11.47
CA LEU A 124 -11.69 1.01 -11.71
C LEU A 124 -11.25 -0.37 -12.21
N GLU A 125 -11.70 -1.47 -11.57
CA GLU A 125 -11.40 -2.83 -12.00
C GLU A 125 -11.90 -3.11 -13.42
N TYR A 126 -13.12 -2.70 -13.73
CA TYR A 126 -13.67 -2.88 -15.08
C TYR A 126 -12.88 -2.11 -16.14
N LEU A 127 -12.51 -0.85 -15.87
CA LEU A 127 -11.75 -0.01 -16.81
C LEU A 127 -10.26 -0.38 -16.90
N SER A 128 -9.70 -0.97 -15.85
CA SER A 128 -8.32 -1.42 -15.82
C SER A 128 -8.13 -2.88 -16.27
N ALA A 129 -9.20 -3.61 -16.59
CA ALA A 129 -9.15 -5.04 -16.88
C ALA A 129 -8.54 -5.87 -15.72
N ASN A 130 -9.07 -5.69 -14.52
CA ASN A 130 -8.72 -6.41 -13.29
C ASN A 130 -7.25 -6.26 -12.87
N ARG A 131 -6.71 -5.03 -12.98
CA ARG A 131 -5.32 -4.74 -12.57
C ARG A 131 -5.19 -4.13 -11.19
N TYR A 132 -6.27 -3.88 -10.46
CA TYR A 132 -6.22 -3.21 -9.17
C TYR A 132 -5.78 -4.13 -8.02
N ILE A 133 -4.98 -3.60 -7.11
CA ILE A 133 -4.64 -4.19 -5.82
C ILE A 133 -5.28 -3.32 -4.75
N TYR A 134 -6.23 -3.88 -4.03
CA TYR A 134 -6.98 -3.19 -2.98
C TYR A 134 -6.15 -3.12 -1.70
N GLY A 135 -5.17 -2.23 -1.68
CA GLY A 135 -4.33 -1.97 -0.52
C GLY A 135 -5.03 -1.05 0.47
N ILE A 136 -5.25 -1.54 1.68
CA ILE A 136 -6.12 -0.90 2.67
C ILE A 136 -5.43 -0.66 4.01
N GLY A 137 -5.94 0.31 4.75
CA GLY A 137 -5.53 0.57 6.12
C GLY A 137 -6.52 1.41 6.92
N THR A 138 -6.24 1.51 8.22
CA THR A 138 -7.12 2.26 9.14
C THR A 138 -6.86 3.76 9.16
N GLY A 139 -5.78 4.24 8.53
CA GLY A 139 -5.34 5.62 8.67
C GLY A 139 -4.82 5.97 10.07
N TRP A 140 -4.18 7.12 10.17
CA TRP A 140 -3.54 7.56 11.42
C TRP A 140 -3.76 9.04 11.75
N TYR A 141 -3.96 9.89 10.75
CA TYR A 141 -3.99 11.34 10.89
C TYR A 141 -5.35 11.84 11.39
N GLY A 142 -5.40 12.37 12.62
CA GLY A 142 -6.64 12.78 13.29
C GLY A 142 -7.50 13.76 12.49
N PRO A 143 -6.94 14.85 11.93
CA PRO A 143 -7.71 15.83 11.16
C PRO A 143 -8.45 15.27 9.94
N GLU A 144 -7.98 14.19 9.33
CA GLU A 144 -8.69 13.50 8.22
C GLU A 144 -10.01 12.91 8.70
N PHE A 145 -10.00 12.25 9.86
CA PHE A 145 -11.21 11.67 10.44
C PHE A 145 -12.21 12.76 10.81
N GLU A 146 -11.74 13.86 11.42
CA GLU A 146 -12.58 15.01 11.79
C GLU A 146 -13.22 15.65 10.56
N ALA A 147 -12.43 15.90 9.50
CA ALA A 147 -12.90 16.47 8.24
C ALA A 147 -13.96 15.59 7.56
N CYS A 148 -13.85 14.26 7.71
CA CYS A 148 -14.80 13.29 7.15
C CYS A 148 -15.94 12.92 8.12
N GLY A 149 -16.06 13.58 9.28
CA GLY A 149 -17.11 13.30 10.27
C GLY A 149 -16.98 11.94 10.95
N VAL A 150 -15.76 11.39 11.02
CA VAL A 150 -15.48 10.10 11.63
C VAL A 150 -14.78 10.30 12.98
N HIS A 151 -15.25 9.63 14.01
CA HIS A 151 -14.57 9.64 15.30
C HIS A 151 -13.36 8.69 15.26
N LYS A 152 -12.14 9.21 15.41
CA LYS A 152 -10.87 8.44 15.24
C LYS A 152 -10.82 7.11 16.00
N PRO A 153 -11.30 6.98 17.26
CA PRO A 153 -11.37 5.70 17.96
C PRO A 153 -12.20 4.61 17.27
N GLU A 154 -13.17 5.00 16.42
CA GLU A 154 -14.03 4.05 15.69
C GLU A 154 -13.36 3.50 14.42
N ARG A 155 -12.21 4.07 14.00
CA ARG A 155 -11.57 3.75 12.71
C ARG A 155 -11.37 2.26 12.47
N GLY A 156 -10.98 1.50 13.50
CA GLY A 156 -10.76 0.06 13.37
C GLY A 156 -12.05 -0.71 13.06
N ALA A 157 -13.13 -0.44 13.80
CA ALA A 157 -14.41 -1.09 13.58
C ALA A 157 -15.08 -0.65 12.26
N ARG A 158 -14.94 0.63 11.89
CA ARG A 158 -15.39 1.11 10.57
C ARG A 158 -14.64 0.47 9.42
N THR A 159 -13.32 0.26 9.57
CA THR A 159 -12.52 -0.47 8.56
C THR A 159 -13.08 -1.88 8.34
N ASP A 160 -13.40 -2.61 9.41
CA ASP A 160 -13.97 -3.95 9.30
C ASP A 160 -15.31 -3.94 8.55
N GLU A 161 -16.21 -3.02 8.90
CA GLU A 161 -17.52 -2.94 8.25
C GLU A 161 -17.45 -2.45 6.79
N VAL A 162 -16.61 -1.44 6.50
CA VAL A 162 -16.44 -0.95 5.12
C VAL A 162 -15.87 -2.05 4.26
N LEU A 163 -14.83 -2.77 4.72
CA LEU A 163 -14.26 -3.87 3.97
C LEU A 163 -15.29 -4.97 3.71
N ALA A 164 -15.95 -5.45 4.76
CA ALA A 164 -16.92 -6.54 4.64
C ALA A 164 -18.07 -6.17 3.68
N ALA A 165 -18.71 -5.03 3.89
CA ALA A 165 -19.81 -4.57 3.04
C ALA A 165 -19.39 -4.33 1.58
N THR A 166 -18.17 -3.81 1.36
CA THR A 166 -17.64 -3.59 0.01
C THR A 166 -17.38 -4.91 -0.70
N MET A 167 -16.79 -5.90 -0.01
CA MET A 167 -16.55 -7.24 -0.59
C MET A 167 -17.86 -7.97 -0.94
N GLU A 168 -18.90 -7.85 -0.12
CA GLU A 168 -20.22 -8.42 -0.43
C GLU A 168 -20.83 -7.73 -1.66
N LEU A 169 -20.74 -6.41 -1.78
CA LEU A 169 -21.22 -5.65 -2.93
C LEU A 169 -20.48 -5.97 -4.24
N PHE A 170 -19.21 -6.36 -4.18
CA PHE A 170 -18.47 -6.84 -5.35
C PHE A 170 -18.96 -8.19 -5.82
N ALA A 171 -19.29 -9.08 -4.88
CA ALA A 171 -19.55 -10.48 -5.16
C ALA A 171 -20.93 -10.75 -5.79
N GLY A 172 -21.91 -9.88 -5.58
CA GLY A 172 -23.24 -10.17 -6.13
C GLY A 172 -24.33 -9.12 -5.85
N PRO A 173 -25.53 -9.38 -6.37
CA PRO A 173 -26.68 -8.52 -6.17
C PRO A 173 -27.37 -8.77 -4.82
N ASP A 174 -28.34 -7.92 -4.51
CA ASP A 174 -29.27 -8.06 -3.39
C ASP A 174 -28.58 -8.20 -2.02
N VAL A 175 -27.57 -7.36 -1.77
CA VAL A 175 -26.76 -7.40 -0.55
C VAL A 175 -27.53 -6.88 0.64
N HIS A 176 -27.59 -7.68 1.70
CA HIS A 176 -28.17 -7.33 3.00
C HIS A 176 -27.06 -7.32 4.05
N PHE A 177 -26.63 -6.12 4.47
CA PHE A 177 -25.59 -5.93 5.46
C PHE A 177 -26.14 -5.16 6.68
N ASN A 178 -25.98 -5.68 7.88
CA ASN A 178 -26.48 -5.06 9.10
C ASN A 178 -25.35 -4.80 10.08
N GLY A 179 -24.57 -3.76 9.83
CA GLY A 179 -23.47 -3.31 10.65
C GLY A 179 -23.87 -2.31 11.74
N ARG A 180 -22.93 -1.93 12.55
CA ARG A 180 -23.08 -0.86 13.53
C ARG A 180 -23.13 0.52 12.86
N TYR A 181 -22.32 0.72 11.82
CA TYR A 181 -22.15 2.01 11.13
C TYR A 181 -22.86 2.05 9.80
N TYR A 182 -22.98 0.91 9.13
CA TYR A 182 -23.57 0.82 7.79
C TYR A 182 -24.63 -0.26 7.74
N GLN A 183 -25.71 0.03 7.04
CA GLN A 183 -26.85 -0.88 6.82
C GLN A 183 -27.20 -0.86 5.34
N LEU A 184 -27.27 -2.03 4.73
CA LEU A 184 -27.69 -2.22 3.34
C LEU A 184 -28.89 -3.19 3.36
N ASP A 185 -29.90 -2.90 2.56
CA ASP A 185 -31.11 -3.72 2.44
C ASP A 185 -31.46 -3.87 0.97
N GLY A 186 -31.13 -5.03 0.39
CA GLY A 186 -31.37 -5.34 -1.01
C GLY A 186 -30.56 -4.47 -1.99
N VAL A 187 -29.33 -4.08 -1.61
CA VAL A 187 -28.49 -3.19 -2.42
C VAL A 187 -27.70 -3.96 -3.46
N THR A 188 -27.75 -3.50 -4.70
CA THR A 188 -26.95 -4.03 -5.82
C THR A 188 -26.03 -2.95 -6.35
N VAL A 189 -24.74 -3.29 -6.50
CA VAL A 189 -23.73 -2.45 -7.16
C VAL A 189 -23.18 -3.21 -8.35
N GLU A 190 -23.26 -2.63 -9.53
CA GLU A 190 -22.69 -3.19 -10.76
C GLU A 190 -21.52 -2.32 -11.28
N PRO A 191 -20.51 -2.90 -12.01
CA PRO A 191 -20.41 -4.33 -12.32
C PRO A 191 -20.05 -5.17 -11.09
N HIS A 192 -20.49 -6.44 -11.06
CA HIS A 192 -19.95 -7.43 -10.14
C HIS A 192 -18.55 -7.83 -10.61
N LEU A 193 -17.69 -8.20 -9.66
CA LEU A 193 -16.30 -8.52 -9.92
C LEU A 193 -16.04 -10.04 -9.80
N ASP A 194 -15.46 -10.61 -10.86
CA ASP A 194 -14.92 -11.95 -10.88
C ASP A 194 -13.71 -11.98 -11.83
N PRO A 195 -12.48 -12.11 -11.31
CA PRO A 195 -12.13 -12.26 -9.90
C PRO A 195 -12.30 -10.97 -9.06
N LEU A 196 -12.38 -11.13 -7.75
CA LEU A 196 -12.28 -10.00 -6.82
C LEU A 196 -10.85 -9.44 -6.78
N PRO A 197 -10.66 -8.13 -6.55
CA PRO A 197 -9.34 -7.56 -6.37
C PRO A 197 -8.65 -8.16 -5.12
N PRO A 198 -7.34 -8.47 -5.19
CA PRO A 198 -6.62 -8.94 -4.02
C PRO A 198 -6.54 -7.84 -2.96
N VAL A 199 -6.89 -8.20 -1.72
CA VAL A 199 -6.88 -7.30 -0.58
C VAL A 199 -5.55 -7.40 0.14
N TRP A 200 -4.78 -6.29 0.17
CA TRP A 200 -3.56 -6.19 0.96
C TRP A 200 -3.77 -5.25 2.14
N VAL A 201 -3.42 -5.70 3.33
CA VAL A 201 -3.63 -4.95 4.57
C VAL A 201 -2.33 -4.36 5.07
N ALA A 202 -2.30 -3.04 5.23
CA ALA A 202 -1.15 -2.37 5.82
C ALA A 202 -1.22 -2.33 7.35
N GLY A 203 -0.08 -2.51 7.97
CA GLY A 203 0.09 -2.39 9.39
C GLY A 203 1.38 -3.02 9.88
N GLY A 204 1.62 -2.92 11.17
CA GLY A 204 2.81 -3.44 11.81
C GLY A 204 3.17 -2.67 13.06
N SER A 205 4.21 -3.13 13.73
CA SER A 205 4.86 -2.48 14.86
C SER A 205 5.54 -1.18 14.39
N GLN A 206 5.82 -0.30 15.32
CA GLN A 206 6.44 0.99 15.05
C GLN A 206 7.34 1.43 16.19
N LEU A 207 8.31 2.26 15.88
CA LEU A 207 9.05 2.96 16.92
C LEU A 207 8.10 3.86 17.72
N PRO A 208 8.27 3.97 19.04
CA PRO A 208 7.51 4.91 19.86
C PRO A 208 7.64 6.33 19.33
N HIS A 209 6.54 7.04 19.21
CA HIS A 209 6.51 8.45 18.79
C HIS A 209 5.37 9.20 19.50
N GLU A 210 5.33 10.54 19.39
CA GLU A 210 4.36 11.39 20.10
C GLU A 210 2.89 10.93 20.01
N GLN A 211 2.50 10.35 18.87
CA GLN A 211 1.10 9.95 18.65
C GLN A 211 0.80 8.53 19.14
N SER A 212 1.82 7.73 19.44
CA SER A 212 1.71 6.36 19.93
C SER A 212 2.90 5.99 20.81
N PRO A 213 3.05 6.65 21.96
CA PRO A 213 4.20 6.42 22.83
C PRO A 213 4.17 5.06 23.53
N GLU A 214 2.99 4.44 23.64
CA GLU A 214 2.78 3.26 24.47
C GLU A 214 2.48 1.96 23.70
N ARG A 215 2.43 1.98 22.37
CA ARG A 215 2.09 0.82 21.54
C ARG A 215 3.03 0.65 20.35
N PRO A 216 4.25 0.18 20.59
CA PRO A 216 5.14 -0.17 19.48
C PRO A 216 4.67 -1.42 18.74
N GLU A 217 3.92 -2.31 19.36
CA GLU A 217 3.53 -3.62 18.84
C GLU A 217 2.33 -3.55 17.89
N MET A 218 2.27 -4.51 16.97
CA MET A 218 1.13 -4.69 16.06
C MET A 218 -0.16 -4.94 16.84
N HIS A 219 -1.19 -4.13 16.55
CA HIS A 219 -2.49 -4.27 17.22
C HIS A 219 -3.18 -5.59 16.82
N PRO A 220 -3.76 -6.39 17.74
CA PRO A 220 -4.38 -7.68 17.42
C PRO A 220 -5.41 -7.65 16.29
N ASN A 221 -6.23 -6.59 16.21
CA ASN A 221 -7.20 -6.44 15.10
C ASN A 221 -6.52 -6.16 13.75
N VAL A 222 -5.33 -5.58 13.72
CA VAL A 222 -4.54 -5.42 12.50
C VAL A 222 -3.98 -6.76 12.08
N LEU A 223 -3.39 -7.51 13.02
CA LEU A 223 -2.91 -8.88 12.78
C LEU A 223 -4.03 -9.78 12.22
N ARG A 224 -5.22 -9.76 12.83
CA ARG A 224 -6.37 -10.53 12.33
C ARG A 224 -6.70 -10.19 10.88
N ARG A 225 -6.78 -8.89 10.50
CA ARG A 225 -7.05 -8.49 9.12
C ARG A 225 -5.97 -8.97 8.15
N ILE A 226 -4.70 -8.88 8.57
CA ILE A 226 -3.58 -9.38 7.77
C ILE A 226 -3.70 -10.89 7.55
N VAL A 227 -3.99 -11.67 8.59
CA VAL A 227 -4.16 -13.13 8.51
C VAL A 227 -5.26 -13.50 7.50
N GLU A 228 -6.36 -12.78 7.47
CA GLU A 228 -7.51 -13.01 6.59
C GLU A 228 -7.30 -12.50 5.14
N SER A 229 -6.31 -11.64 4.89
CA SER A 229 -6.06 -10.96 3.62
C SER A 229 -5.22 -11.76 2.62
N ASP A 230 -5.02 -11.21 1.42
CA ASP A 230 -4.21 -11.78 0.34
C ASP A 230 -2.77 -11.23 0.33
N GLY A 231 -2.48 -10.25 1.17
CA GLY A 231 -1.15 -9.70 1.35
C GLY A 231 -1.02 -8.78 2.54
N TRP A 232 0.20 -8.66 3.01
CA TRP A 232 0.57 -7.73 4.07
C TRP A 232 1.48 -6.64 3.52
N ILE A 233 1.14 -5.39 3.77
CA ILE A 233 2.02 -4.25 3.53
C ILE A 233 2.69 -3.90 4.86
N ALA A 234 3.95 -4.27 5.00
CA ALA A 234 4.74 -3.96 6.18
C ALA A 234 4.87 -2.44 6.36
N ARG A 235 4.84 -1.99 7.60
CA ARG A 235 4.82 -0.57 7.93
C ARG A 235 6.05 0.16 7.40
N THR A 236 5.85 1.20 6.60
CA THR A 236 6.89 2.04 5.98
C THR A 236 7.86 2.64 7.00
N THR A 237 7.36 3.01 8.17
CA THR A 237 8.14 3.66 9.25
C THR A 237 8.59 2.68 10.34
N ALA A 238 8.72 1.40 10.03
CA ALA A 238 9.30 0.40 10.91
C ALA A 238 10.74 0.07 10.48
N PRO A 239 11.70 0.00 11.41
CA PRO A 239 13.04 -0.48 11.09
C PRO A 239 13.02 -1.99 10.76
N PRO A 240 14.04 -2.50 10.05
CA PRO A 240 14.07 -3.90 9.59
C PRO A 240 13.82 -4.94 10.68
N GLU A 241 14.30 -4.71 11.89
CA GLU A 241 14.16 -5.65 13.02
C GLU A 241 12.69 -5.82 13.46
N LEU A 242 11.93 -4.71 13.43
CA LEU A 242 10.49 -4.77 13.74
C LEU A 242 9.71 -5.45 12.62
N ILE A 243 10.10 -5.22 11.37
CA ILE A 243 9.47 -5.90 10.21
C ILE A 243 9.71 -7.41 10.29
N ALA A 244 10.94 -7.85 10.62
CA ALA A 244 11.26 -9.25 10.79
C ALA A 244 10.42 -9.90 11.90
N SER A 245 10.33 -9.25 13.07
CA SER A 245 9.50 -9.73 14.18
C SER A 245 8.01 -9.78 13.83
N ASP A 246 7.50 -8.77 13.13
CA ASP A 246 6.11 -8.75 12.67
C ASP A 246 5.84 -9.84 11.63
N LEU A 247 6.79 -10.13 10.76
CA LEU A 247 6.67 -11.20 9.76
C LEU A 247 6.55 -12.57 10.42
N GLU A 248 7.41 -12.85 11.40
CA GLU A 248 7.31 -14.08 12.20
C GLU A 248 5.92 -14.20 12.85
N LEU A 249 5.43 -13.13 13.48
CA LEU A 249 4.11 -13.08 14.10
C LEU A 249 2.98 -13.33 13.09
N VAL A 250 3.04 -12.72 11.92
CA VAL A 250 2.03 -12.86 10.86
C VAL A 250 2.01 -14.31 10.33
N LEU A 251 3.18 -14.87 10.02
CA LEU A 251 3.29 -16.24 9.49
C LEU A 251 2.83 -17.27 10.51
N GLU A 252 3.19 -17.10 11.80
CA GLU A 252 2.73 -17.95 12.88
C GLU A 252 1.20 -17.90 13.04
N ALA A 253 0.63 -16.69 13.09
CA ALA A 253 -0.82 -16.51 13.22
C ALA A 253 -1.59 -17.09 12.02
N ARG A 254 -1.05 -16.99 10.79
CA ARG A 254 -1.65 -17.63 9.60
C ARG A 254 -1.61 -19.15 9.70
N ARG A 255 -0.48 -19.72 10.17
CA ARG A 255 -0.32 -21.16 10.39
C ARG A 255 -1.29 -21.68 11.44
N GLU A 256 -1.42 -20.99 12.58
CA GLU A 256 -2.37 -21.33 13.64
C GLU A 256 -3.83 -21.25 13.17
N ALA A 257 -4.16 -20.27 12.35
CA ALA A 257 -5.49 -20.12 11.75
C ALA A 257 -5.76 -21.12 10.61
N GLY A 258 -4.77 -21.91 10.18
CA GLY A 258 -4.90 -22.85 9.06
C GLY A 258 -5.13 -22.19 7.70
N VAL A 259 -4.71 -20.93 7.53
CA VAL A 259 -4.87 -20.17 6.27
C VAL A 259 -3.77 -20.57 5.30
N THR A 260 -4.15 -21.20 4.17
CA THR A 260 -3.21 -21.72 3.16
C THR A 260 -3.31 -21.00 1.80
N LYS A 261 -4.18 -19.99 1.67
CA LYS A 261 -4.28 -19.22 0.42
C LYS A 261 -2.98 -18.46 0.13
N PRO A 262 -2.67 -18.18 -1.16
CA PRO A 262 -1.53 -17.35 -1.52
C PRO A 262 -1.51 -16.04 -0.74
N PHE A 263 -0.31 -15.57 -0.42
CA PHE A 263 -0.13 -14.40 0.43
C PHE A 263 1.14 -13.66 0.04
N THR A 264 1.02 -12.38 -0.27
CA THR A 264 2.14 -11.54 -0.65
C THR A 264 2.67 -10.76 0.56
N ILE A 265 3.98 -10.77 0.76
CA ILE A 265 4.67 -9.98 1.78
C ILE A 265 5.28 -8.77 1.10
N ALA A 266 4.69 -7.60 1.33
CA ALA A 266 5.07 -6.36 0.69
C ALA A 266 5.62 -5.34 1.68
N GLN A 267 6.51 -4.47 1.21
CA GLN A 267 7.01 -3.32 1.94
C GLN A 267 7.01 -2.07 1.06
N GLU A 268 6.48 -0.99 1.60
CA GLU A 268 6.62 0.35 1.04
C GLU A 268 7.89 1.01 1.60
N ASN A 269 8.66 1.71 0.75
CA ASN A 269 9.82 2.45 1.20
C ASN A 269 10.14 3.66 0.31
N PHE A 270 10.82 4.65 0.89
CA PHE A 270 11.34 5.80 0.17
C PHE A 270 12.80 5.56 -0.19
N VAL A 271 13.16 5.87 -1.44
CA VAL A 271 14.51 5.70 -1.96
C VAL A 271 14.87 6.89 -2.85
N TRP A 272 16.11 7.32 -2.79
CA TRP A 272 16.71 8.22 -3.77
C TRP A 272 18.05 7.65 -4.22
N ILE A 273 18.21 7.47 -5.53
CA ILE A 273 19.47 7.00 -6.11
C ILE A 273 20.25 8.21 -6.64
N GLU A 274 21.51 8.28 -6.23
CA GLU A 274 22.50 9.21 -6.73
C GLU A 274 23.68 8.42 -7.27
N GLU A 275 23.96 8.56 -8.58
CA GLU A 275 25.14 7.97 -9.21
C GLU A 275 26.35 8.88 -9.06
N GLY A 276 27.46 8.33 -8.61
CA GLY A 276 28.71 9.06 -8.46
C GLY A 276 28.81 9.87 -7.16
N GLY A 277 29.89 10.60 -7.03
CA GLY A 277 30.18 11.32 -5.79
C GLY A 277 30.75 10.43 -4.68
N ASN A 278 31.21 11.08 -3.62
CA ASN A 278 31.54 10.36 -2.39
C ASN A 278 30.28 10.16 -1.53
N ARG A 279 30.33 9.25 -0.57
CA ARG A 279 29.23 8.93 0.34
C ARG A 279 28.61 10.17 1.02
N GLU A 280 29.44 11.12 1.41
CA GLU A 280 28.99 12.34 2.10
C GLU A 280 28.11 13.20 1.17
N ALA A 281 28.51 13.38 -0.09
CA ALA A 281 27.75 14.12 -1.08
C ALA A 281 26.40 13.42 -1.40
N VAL A 282 26.39 12.10 -1.54
CA VAL A 282 25.17 11.29 -1.74
C VAL A 282 24.21 11.49 -0.57
N ILE A 283 24.67 11.37 0.65
CA ILE A 283 23.84 11.55 1.86
C ILE A 283 23.29 12.97 1.93
N ALA A 284 24.11 14.00 1.64
CA ALA A 284 23.64 15.39 1.63
C ALA A 284 22.51 15.63 0.62
N GLU A 285 22.63 15.05 -0.58
CA GLU A 285 21.55 15.13 -1.58
C GLU A 285 20.30 14.38 -1.15
N GLN A 286 20.44 13.17 -0.59
CA GLN A 286 19.31 12.42 -0.04
C GLN A 286 18.59 13.22 1.07
N GLN A 287 19.31 13.83 2.00
CA GLN A 287 18.71 14.70 3.02
C GLN A 287 17.87 15.81 2.41
N ARG A 288 18.38 16.45 1.38
CA ARG A 288 17.67 17.51 0.66
C ARG A 288 16.39 17.00 0.00
N ARG A 289 16.45 15.83 -0.67
CA ARG A 289 15.31 15.23 -1.39
C ARG A 289 14.23 14.73 -0.43
N PHE A 290 14.64 14.05 0.63
CA PHE A 290 13.71 13.62 1.67
C PHE A 290 13.01 14.81 2.34
N GLY A 291 13.73 15.88 2.67
CA GLY A 291 13.14 17.09 3.26
C GLY A 291 12.15 17.83 2.36
N ALA A 292 12.21 17.61 1.04
CA ALA A 292 11.24 18.19 0.10
C ALA A 292 9.88 17.47 0.08
N VAL A 293 9.82 16.23 0.53
CA VAL A 293 8.59 15.39 0.54
C VAL A 293 8.19 15.01 1.95
N VAL A 294 9.11 14.38 2.68
CA VAL A 294 8.94 14.04 4.10
C VAL A 294 9.38 15.26 4.90
N SER A 295 8.56 15.71 5.83
CA SER A 295 8.82 16.96 6.57
C SER A 295 10.26 17.08 7.07
N ALA A 296 10.87 18.26 6.87
CA ALA A 296 12.19 18.60 7.36
C ALA A 296 12.31 18.60 8.90
N GLU A 297 11.19 18.54 9.63
CA GLU A 297 11.16 18.41 11.10
C GLU A 297 11.56 17.00 11.57
N ARG A 298 11.55 15.98 10.68
CA ARG A 298 11.95 14.61 11.05
C ARG A 298 13.49 14.50 11.08
N PRO A 299 14.07 14.04 12.22
CA PRO A 299 15.52 13.87 12.33
C PRO A 299 16.06 12.90 11.26
N TRP A 300 17.23 13.23 10.70
CA TRP A 300 17.85 12.40 9.68
C TRP A 300 18.15 10.98 10.18
N ASP A 301 18.64 10.85 11.42
CA ASP A 301 18.92 9.55 12.04
C ASP A 301 17.67 8.67 12.12
N TYR A 302 16.50 9.27 12.36
CA TYR A 302 15.22 8.54 12.27
C TYR A 302 14.93 8.11 10.84
N LEU A 303 15.08 8.99 9.86
CA LEU A 303 14.82 8.66 8.46
C LEU A 303 15.71 7.51 7.97
N THR A 304 16.99 7.52 8.31
CA THR A 304 17.93 6.46 7.93
C THR A 304 17.70 5.13 8.66
N SER A 305 17.01 5.15 9.80
CA SER A 305 16.65 3.91 10.52
C SER A 305 15.47 3.17 9.89
N VAL A 306 14.63 3.86 9.11
CA VAL A 306 13.40 3.29 8.53
C VAL A 306 13.39 3.27 7.01
N TYR A 307 14.09 4.18 6.34
CA TYR A 307 14.13 4.28 4.89
C TYR A 307 15.44 3.78 4.30
N ILE A 308 15.40 3.38 3.03
CA ILE A 308 16.56 2.90 2.28
C ILE A 308 17.39 4.11 1.83
N THR A 309 18.62 4.23 2.34
CA THR A 309 19.51 5.37 2.10
C THR A 309 20.95 4.92 1.90
N GLY A 310 21.79 5.81 1.36
CA GLY A 310 23.21 5.58 1.13
C GLY A 310 23.57 5.51 -0.34
N THR A 311 24.76 5.02 -0.63
CA THR A 311 25.25 4.78 -2.00
C THR A 311 24.45 3.69 -2.70
N VAL A 312 24.63 3.51 -4.00
CA VAL A 312 24.00 2.40 -4.76
C VAL A 312 24.27 1.06 -4.09
N ASP A 313 25.52 0.80 -3.68
CA ASP A 313 25.88 -0.45 -2.99
C ASP A 313 25.14 -0.61 -1.64
N ASP A 314 24.99 0.48 -0.89
CA ASP A 314 24.22 0.46 0.37
C ASP A 314 22.73 0.18 0.11
N ILE A 315 22.16 0.77 -0.92
CA ILE A 315 20.75 0.57 -1.33
C ILE A 315 20.55 -0.90 -1.74
N GLN A 316 21.41 -1.44 -2.59
CA GLN A 316 21.33 -2.84 -3.03
C GLN A 316 21.46 -3.81 -1.86
N ARG A 317 22.41 -3.58 -0.95
CA ARG A 317 22.55 -4.38 0.27
C ARG A 317 21.30 -4.34 1.14
N GLN A 318 20.73 -3.16 1.39
CA GLN A 318 19.50 -3.01 2.17
C GLN A 318 18.27 -3.65 1.50
N ILE A 319 18.22 -3.67 0.17
CA ILE A 319 17.18 -4.40 -0.58
C ILE A 319 17.40 -5.90 -0.41
N GLN A 320 18.63 -6.40 -0.57
CA GLN A 320 18.95 -7.82 -0.37
C GLN A 320 18.59 -8.30 1.03
N GLU A 321 18.91 -7.53 2.08
CA GLU A 321 18.52 -7.84 3.46
C GLU A 321 17.01 -8.02 3.61
N ARG A 322 16.19 -7.25 2.90
CA ARG A 322 14.73 -7.36 2.90
C ARG A 322 14.24 -8.59 2.14
N VAL A 323 14.87 -8.88 1.01
CA VAL A 323 14.60 -10.11 0.23
C VAL A 323 14.93 -11.35 1.07
N ASP A 324 16.09 -11.36 1.73
CA ASP A 324 16.53 -12.45 2.60
C ASP A 324 15.61 -12.61 3.84
N MET A 325 14.98 -11.54 4.27
CA MET A 325 13.98 -11.54 5.34
C MET A 325 12.65 -12.16 4.89
N GLY A 326 12.35 -12.17 3.59
CA GLY A 326 11.11 -12.70 3.03
C GLY A 326 10.18 -11.66 2.40
N ILE A 327 10.63 -10.42 2.20
CA ILE A 327 9.86 -9.43 1.43
C ILE A 327 9.87 -9.82 -0.04
N GLU A 328 8.68 -10.05 -0.62
CA GLU A 328 8.48 -10.48 -2.01
C GLU A 328 8.10 -9.33 -2.94
N TYR A 329 7.64 -8.23 -2.36
CA TYR A 329 7.12 -7.11 -3.13
C TYR A 329 7.57 -5.78 -2.53
N MET A 330 8.35 -5.01 -3.27
CA MET A 330 8.82 -3.70 -2.82
C MET A 330 8.14 -2.59 -3.60
N MET A 331 7.53 -1.66 -2.89
CA MET A 331 6.84 -0.48 -3.43
C MET A 331 7.68 0.75 -3.10
N LEU A 332 8.27 1.39 -4.11
CA LEU A 332 9.31 2.40 -3.93
C LEU A 332 8.83 3.80 -4.31
N HIS A 333 9.03 4.76 -3.40
CA HIS A 333 8.85 6.19 -3.68
C HIS A 333 10.13 6.79 -4.23
N THR A 334 10.05 7.47 -5.37
CA THR A 334 11.18 8.16 -6.02
C THR A 334 11.49 9.54 -5.44
N LEU A 335 10.67 10.09 -4.54
CA LEU A 335 10.76 11.45 -3.97
C LEU A 335 10.68 12.59 -5.00
N THR A 336 10.50 12.29 -6.27
CA THR A 336 10.45 13.24 -7.37
C THR A 336 9.61 12.69 -8.51
N PRO A 337 9.03 13.55 -9.37
CA PRO A 337 8.37 13.13 -10.59
C PRO A 337 9.34 12.89 -11.77
N ASP A 338 10.65 13.00 -11.56
CA ASP A 338 11.65 12.95 -12.62
C ASP A 338 11.83 11.52 -13.17
N LEU A 339 11.78 11.37 -14.49
CA LEU A 339 11.90 10.07 -15.15
C LEU A 339 13.29 9.44 -14.96
N GLU A 340 14.32 10.27 -14.80
CA GLU A 340 15.69 9.81 -14.54
C GLU A 340 15.77 8.91 -13.29
N GLN A 341 14.97 9.18 -12.25
CA GLN A 341 14.93 8.30 -11.08
C GLN A 341 14.29 6.93 -11.40
N LEU A 342 13.35 6.87 -12.33
CA LEU A 342 12.83 5.57 -12.80
C LEU A 342 13.89 4.77 -13.54
N ASP A 343 14.68 5.43 -14.40
CA ASP A 343 15.79 4.79 -15.12
C ASP A 343 16.85 4.27 -14.13
N LEU A 344 17.19 5.06 -13.11
CA LEU A 344 18.12 4.64 -12.05
C LEU A 344 17.56 3.47 -11.22
N PHE A 345 16.27 3.49 -10.90
CA PHE A 345 15.60 2.38 -10.19
C PHE A 345 15.61 1.10 -11.05
N ALA A 346 15.27 1.20 -12.33
CA ALA A 346 15.33 0.07 -13.25
C ALA A 346 16.76 -0.53 -13.29
N LYS A 347 17.75 0.31 -13.52
CA LYS A 347 19.16 -0.08 -13.63
C LYS A 347 19.75 -0.67 -12.35
N HIS A 348 19.50 -0.04 -11.20
CA HIS A 348 20.19 -0.37 -9.95
C HIS A 348 19.38 -1.23 -8.98
N ILE A 349 18.06 -1.34 -9.20
CA ILE A 349 17.18 -2.12 -8.34
C ILE A 349 16.48 -3.23 -9.13
N VAL A 350 15.69 -2.90 -10.16
CA VAL A 350 14.87 -3.91 -10.85
C VAL A 350 15.71 -4.94 -11.56
N GLU A 351 16.66 -4.51 -12.41
CA GLU A 351 17.51 -5.42 -13.20
C GLU A 351 18.39 -6.33 -12.33
N PRO A 352 19.11 -5.83 -11.28
CA PRO A 352 19.93 -6.70 -10.44
C PRO A 352 19.13 -7.75 -9.67
N PHE A 353 17.88 -7.44 -9.32
CA PHE A 353 17.01 -8.32 -8.54
C PHE A 353 15.95 -9.05 -9.37
N ALA A 354 16.00 -8.96 -10.71
CA ALA A 354 14.99 -9.56 -11.59
C ALA A 354 14.79 -11.07 -11.40
N ASN A 355 15.82 -11.78 -10.91
CA ASN A 355 15.78 -13.21 -10.61
C ASN A 355 15.95 -13.52 -9.12
N ALA A 356 15.89 -12.51 -8.26
CA ALA A 356 15.98 -12.72 -6.83
C ALA A 356 14.71 -13.42 -6.31
N VAL A 357 14.90 -14.35 -5.39
CA VAL A 357 13.82 -15.11 -4.75
C VAL A 357 13.83 -14.82 -3.26
N ALA A 358 12.70 -14.41 -2.72
CA ALA A 358 12.57 -14.18 -1.29
C ALA A 358 12.70 -15.49 -0.50
N THR A 359 13.42 -15.43 0.61
CA THR A 359 13.60 -16.58 1.50
C THR A 359 12.43 -16.66 2.48
N ARG A 360 11.75 -17.82 2.57
CA ARG A 360 10.68 -18.08 3.53
C ARG A 360 11.08 -19.16 4.53
#